data_1fac1e4adf5a8a0f2a1fa2ec39c0eb3a
#
_entry.id   1fac1e4adf5a8a0f2a1fa2ec39c0eb3a
#
_cell.length_a   1.000
_cell.length_b   1.000
_cell.length_c   1.000
_cell.angle_alpha   90.00
_cell.angle_beta   90.00
_cell.angle_gamma   90.00
#
_symmetry.space_group_name_H-M   'P 1'
#
loop_
_entity.id
_entity.type
_entity.pdbx_description
1 polymer ?
#
loop_
_entity_poly.entity_id
_entity_poly.type
_entity_poly.pdbx_seq_one_letter_code
_entity_poly.pdbx_strand_id
1 'polypeptide(L)'
;MKKRILLLGALVGAFLLASCSGGNKKQVASSATPEELDDASKVINYYHTSLIVLRHVANAKDINAVLGYMEQTGKVPEVAPIAPPEVSVRDTAELMNPGVYFNDEVRQNLIQNYRGLFTSRAQFYANFDKFLSYRKDNKKAETTKLLKENYQLSIATVSY
;
A
#
# COMPACT_ATOMS: atom_id res chain seq x y z
N MET A 1 -23.19 13.13 -7.28
CA MET A 1 -22.14 12.15 -7.58
C MET A 1 -21.84 11.14 -6.45
N LYS A 2 -22.64 11.10 -5.35
CA LYS A 2 -22.41 10.17 -4.20
C LYS A 2 -23.15 8.83 -4.25
N LYS A 3 -23.94 8.56 -5.30
CA LYS A 3 -24.83 7.37 -5.35
C LYS A 3 -24.25 6.14 -6.08
N ARG A 4 -23.16 6.28 -6.81
CA ARG A 4 -22.60 5.15 -7.60
C ARG A 4 -21.60 4.26 -6.85
N ILE A 5 -20.96 4.79 -5.80
CA ILE A 5 -19.99 4.03 -4.98
C ILE A 5 -20.69 3.02 -4.06
N LEU A 6 -21.94 3.30 -3.65
CA LEU A 6 -22.72 2.39 -2.80
C LEU A 6 -23.21 1.12 -3.50
N LEU A 7 -23.28 1.11 -4.84
CA LEU A 7 -23.75 -0.05 -5.62
C LEU A 7 -22.65 -1.14 -5.77
N LEU A 8 -21.39 -0.78 -5.80
CA LEU A 8 -20.30 -1.77 -5.88
C LEU A 8 -20.08 -2.50 -4.53
N GLY A 9 -20.27 -1.79 -3.42
CA GLY A 9 -20.16 -2.39 -2.08
C GLY A 9 -21.29 -3.39 -1.78
N ALA A 10 -22.49 -3.18 -2.34
CA ALA A 10 -23.65 -4.04 -2.13
C ALA A 10 -23.55 -5.37 -2.91
N LEU A 11 -22.85 -5.39 -4.05
CA LEU A 11 -22.71 -6.60 -4.86
C LEU A 11 -21.74 -7.62 -4.25
N VAL A 12 -20.70 -7.18 -3.56
CA VAL A 12 -19.75 -8.08 -2.89
C VAL A 12 -20.36 -8.64 -1.59
N GLY A 13 -21.19 -7.85 -0.89
CA GLY A 13 -21.88 -8.29 0.35
C GLY A 13 -22.98 -9.32 0.12
N ALA A 14 -23.65 -9.30 -1.03
CA ALA A 14 -24.76 -10.21 -1.31
C ALA A 14 -24.29 -11.65 -1.62
N PHE A 15 -23.05 -11.85 -2.04
CA PHE A 15 -22.53 -13.19 -2.34
C PHE A 15 -22.16 -14.02 -1.11
N LEU A 16 -21.93 -13.39 0.05
CA LEU A 16 -21.51 -14.09 1.27
C LEU A 16 -22.67 -14.54 2.18
N LEU A 17 -23.88 -14.07 1.96
CA LEU A 17 -25.04 -14.40 2.82
C LEU A 17 -25.92 -15.53 2.28
N ALA A 18 -25.71 -16.00 1.06
CA ALA A 18 -26.50 -17.09 0.46
C ALA A 18 -26.02 -18.51 0.82
N SER A 19 -24.98 -18.65 1.66
CA SER A 19 -24.34 -19.94 1.95
C SER A 19 -24.83 -20.66 3.21
N CYS A 20 -25.78 -20.10 3.96
CA CYS A 20 -26.28 -20.71 5.21
C CYS A 20 -27.80 -20.69 5.32
N SER A 21 -28.51 -21.40 4.44
CA SER A 21 -29.89 -21.83 4.75
C SER A 21 -30.16 -23.13 4.00
N GLY A 22 -30.27 -24.20 4.76
CA GLY A 22 -30.63 -25.51 4.25
C GLY A 22 -32.07 -25.51 3.73
N GLY A 23 -32.26 -25.97 2.50
CA GLY A 23 -33.57 -26.22 1.93
C GLY A 23 -33.63 -25.89 0.44
N ASN A 24 -33.67 -26.93 -0.40
CA ASN A 24 -33.88 -26.91 -1.85
C ASN A 24 -32.88 -26.09 -2.68
N LYS A 25 -31.83 -26.76 -3.12
CA LYS A 25 -30.90 -26.30 -4.15
C LYS A 25 -31.64 -26.14 -5.49
N LYS A 26 -32.31 -25.01 -5.69
CA LYS A 26 -32.32 -24.41 -7.03
C LYS A 26 -30.95 -23.78 -7.18
N GLN A 27 -30.06 -24.47 -7.85
CA GLN A 27 -28.82 -23.96 -8.38
C GLN A 27 -29.19 -22.73 -9.22
N VAL A 28 -29.06 -21.54 -8.67
CA VAL A 28 -29.04 -20.31 -9.45
C VAL A 28 -27.77 -20.46 -10.28
N ALA A 29 -27.91 -20.94 -11.50
CA ALA A 29 -26.82 -20.96 -12.46
C ALA A 29 -26.32 -19.53 -12.52
N SER A 30 -25.05 -19.32 -12.16
CA SER A 30 -24.38 -18.04 -12.35
C SER A 30 -24.54 -17.67 -13.82
N SER A 31 -25.29 -16.61 -14.08
CA SER A 31 -25.52 -16.11 -15.45
C SER A 31 -24.29 -15.34 -15.98
N ALA A 32 -23.20 -15.36 -15.24
CA ALA A 32 -21.97 -14.69 -15.61
C ALA A 32 -21.32 -15.39 -16.80
N THR A 33 -20.92 -14.61 -17.77
CA THR A 33 -20.17 -15.09 -18.93
C THR A 33 -18.76 -15.52 -18.52
N PRO A 34 -18.07 -16.37 -19.30
CA PRO A 34 -16.66 -16.70 -19.04
C PRO A 34 -15.75 -15.48 -18.97
N GLU A 35 -16.03 -14.44 -19.74
CA GLU A 35 -15.27 -13.18 -19.75
C GLU A 35 -15.47 -12.41 -18.45
N GLU A 36 -16.70 -12.29 -17.95
CA GLU A 36 -17.00 -11.65 -16.67
C GLU A 36 -16.33 -12.38 -15.48
N LEU A 37 -16.25 -13.71 -15.55
CA LEU A 37 -15.56 -14.51 -14.54
C LEU A 37 -14.05 -14.31 -14.59
N ASP A 38 -13.47 -14.19 -15.78
CA ASP A 38 -12.05 -13.93 -15.99
C ASP A 38 -11.67 -12.54 -15.46
N ASP A 39 -12.47 -11.52 -15.79
CA ASP A 39 -12.26 -10.16 -15.29
C ASP A 39 -12.42 -10.06 -13.77
N ALA A 40 -13.41 -10.73 -13.18
CA ALA A 40 -13.56 -10.81 -11.73
C ALA A 40 -12.32 -11.44 -11.06
N SER A 41 -11.76 -12.49 -11.66
CA SER A 41 -10.53 -13.12 -11.18
C SER A 41 -9.34 -12.18 -11.24
N LYS A 42 -9.20 -11.40 -12.31
CA LYS A 42 -8.14 -10.39 -12.45
C LYS A 42 -8.25 -9.29 -11.39
N VAL A 43 -9.47 -8.79 -11.13
CA VAL A 43 -9.74 -7.81 -10.07
C VAL A 43 -9.35 -8.37 -8.70
N ILE A 44 -9.71 -9.61 -8.40
CA ILE A 44 -9.37 -10.26 -7.14
C ILE A 44 -7.85 -10.40 -6.99
N ASN A 45 -7.15 -10.82 -8.03
CA ASN A 45 -5.70 -10.97 -8.02
C ASN A 45 -5.01 -9.61 -7.81
N TYR A 46 -5.42 -8.57 -8.52
CA TYR A 46 -4.91 -7.21 -8.34
C TYR A 46 -5.10 -6.73 -6.90
N TYR A 47 -6.30 -6.93 -6.33
CA TYR A 47 -6.58 -6.59 -4.95
C TYR A 47 -5.70 -7.37 -3.96
N HIS A 48 -5.47 -8.66 -4.21
CA HIS A 48 -4.62 -9.49 -3.37
C HIS A 48 -3.16 -9.02 -3.39
N THR A 49 -2.62 -8.73 -4.57
CA THR A 49 -1.29 -8.11 -4.73
C THR A 49 -1.23 -6.77 -3.99
N SER A 50 -2.28 -5.94 -4.12
CA SER A 50 -2.40 -4.67 -3.40
C SER A 50 -2.27 -4.85 -1.88
N LEU A 51 -3.00 -5.78 -1.29
CA LEU A 51 -2.94 -6.03 0.15
C LEU A 51 -1.56 -6.48 0.63
N ILE A 52 -0.90 -7.36 -0.13
CA ILE A 52 0.45 -7.83 0.18
C ILE A 52 1.42 -6.66 0.18
N VAL A 53 1.39 -5.86 -0.89
CA VAL A 53 2.29 -4.71 -1.06
C VAL A 53 2.02 -3.64 -0.01
N LEU A 54 0.77 -3.28 0.25
CA LEU A 54 0.42 -2.28 1.26
C LEU A 54 0.90 -2.69 2.65
N ARG A 55 0.73 -3.94 3.05
CA ARG A 55 1.23 -4.45 4.34
C ARG A 55 2.75 -4.35 4.45
N HIS A 56 3.45 -4.51 3.34
CA HIS A 56 4.90 -4.41 3.30
C HIS A 56 5.38 -2.96 3.30
N VAL A 57 4.78 -2.11 2.47
CA VAL A 57 5.21 -0.72 2.22
C VAL A 57 4.81 0.22 3.36
N ALA A 58 3.58 0.08 3.86
CA ALA A 58 3.01 0.90 4.93
C ALA A 58 3.12 0.21 6.31
N ASN A 59 4.19 -0.54 6.55
CA ASN A 59 4.40 -1.22 7.82
C ASN A 59 4.74 -0.21 8.92
N ALA A 60 3.76 0.06 9.77
CA ALA A 60 3.90 1.02 10.87
C ALA A 60 5.04 0.67 11.84
N LYS A 61 5.33 -0.62 12.06
CA LYS A 61 6.42 -1.06 12.94
C LYS A 61 7.77 -0.62 12.40
N ASP A 62 8.02 -0.81 11.09
CA ASP A 62 9.29 -0.47 10.45
C ASP A 62 9.45 1.06 10.38
N ILE A 63 8.38 1.78 10.01
CA ILE A 63 8.36 3.25 9.97
C ILE A 63 8.66 3.83 11.36
N ASN A 64 7.97 3.35 12.40
CA ASN A 64 8.16 3.82 13.77
C ASN A 64 9.55 3.47 14.33
N ALA A 65 10.12 2.33 13.94
CA ALA A 65 11.49 1.97 14.33
C ALA A 65 12.51 2.97 13.77
N VAL A 66 12.35 3.38 12.52
CA VAL A 66 13.22 4.39 11.89
C VAL A 66 13.03 5.75 12.54
N LEU A 67 11.79 6.23 12.69
CA LEU A 67 11.53 7.53 13.32
C LEU A 67 12.04 7.58 14.76
N GLY A 68 11.73 6.55 15.55
CA GLY A 68 12.22 6.46 16.94
C GLY A 68 13.74 6.42 17.04
N TYR A 69 14.44 5.83 16.08
CA TYR A 69 15.90 5.90 16.01
C TYR A 69 16.41 7.30 15.66
N MET A 70 15.75 7.97 14.72
CA MET A 70 16.11 9.34 14.31
C MET A 70 15.88 10.37 15.42
N GLU A 71 14.90 10.16 16.30
CA GLU A 71 14.58 11.03 17.43
C GLU A 71 15.61 10.97 18.58
N GLN A 72 16.37 9.90 18.66
CA GLN A 72 17.27 9.70 19.79
C GLN A 72 18.36 10.76 19.85
N THR A 73 18.43 11.45 21.00
CA THR A 73 19.48 12.38 21.36
C THR A 73 20.38 11.75 22.43
N GLY A 74 21.68 11.69 22.22
CA GLY A 74 22.63 11.12 23.18
C GLY A 74 23.27 9.81 22.69
N LYS A 75 23.50 8.86 23.61
CA LYS A 75 24.08 7.55 23.26
C LYS A 75 23.09 6.77 22.38
N VAL A 76 23.45 6.56 21.15
CA VAL A 76 22.62 5.88 20.14
C VAL A 76 22.81 4.38 20.30
N PRO A 77 21.76 3.57 20.11
CA PRO A 77 21.91 2.13 19.95
C PRO A 77 22.95 1.83 18.86
N GLU A 78 23.79 0.83 19.11
CA GLU A 78 24.84 0.44 18.16
C GLU A 78 24.29 -0.05 16.82
N VAL A 79 23.04 -0.52 16.81
CA VAL A 79 22.40 -1.08 15.62
C VAL A 79 21.25 -0.20 15.16
N ALA A 80 21.41 0.39 13.98
CA ALA A 80 20.34 1.13 13.32
C ALA A 80 19.28 0.15 12.74
N PRO A 81 18.00 0.55 12.65
CA PRO A 81 17.01 -0.20 11.91
C PRO A 81 17.45 -0.46 10.47
N ILE A 82 17.15 -1.63 9.97
CA ILE A 82 17.44 -2.02 8.60
C ILE A 82 16.21 -1.72 7.76
N ALA A 83 16.40 -1.05 6.62
CA ALA A 83 15.32 -0.84 5.66
C ALA A 83 14.78 -2.21 5.19
N PRO A 84 13.44 -2.42 5.20
CA PRO A 84 12.88 -3.64 4.67
C PRO A 84 13.15 -3.74 3.16
N PRO A 85 13.21 -4.97 2.59
CA PRO A 85 13.47 -5.18 1.18
C PRO A 85 12.54 -4.32 0.31
N GLU A 86 12.97 -4.01 -0.89
CA GLU A 86 12.11 -3.35 -1.87
C GLU A 86 10.95 -4.28 -2.29
N VAL A 87 9.86 -3.67 -2.72
CA VAL A 87 8.75 -4.40 -3.35
C VAL A 87 9.28 -5.07 -4.61
N SER A 88 8.83 -6.29 -4.87
CA SER A 88 9.26 -7.01 -6.07
C SER A 88 8.93 -6.22 -7.34
N VAL A 89 9.81 -6.30 -8.34
CA VAL A 89 9.60 -5.66 -9.64
C VAL A 89 8.29 -6.13 -10.28
N ARG A 90 7.94 -7.41 -10.09
CA ARG A 90 6.69 -7.99 -10.59
C ARG A 90 5.47 -7.33 -9.96
N ASP A 91 5.43 -7.25 -8.63
CA ASP A 91 4.27 -6.71 -7.91
C ASP A 91 4.13 -5.21 -8.17
N THR A 92 5.26 -4.48 -8.23
CA THR A 92 5.27 -3.07 -8.62
C THR A 92 4.71 -2.88 -10.03
N ALA A 93 5.14 -3.70 -11.00
CA ALA A 93 4.64 -3.61 -12.37
C ALA A 93 3.14 -3.93 -12.47
N GLU A 94 2.66 -4.92 -11.73
CA GLU A 94 1.24 -5.26 -11.67
C GLU A 94 0.40 -4.11 -11.13
N LEU A 95 0.80 -3.50 -10.01
CA LEU A 95 0.06 -2.39 -9.40
C LEU A 95 0.13 -1.11 -10.22
N MET A 96 1.22 -0.90 -10.96
CA MET A 96 1.38 0.25 -11.85
C MET A 96 0.70 0.07 -13.21
N ASN A 97 0.15 -1.11 -13.50
CA ASN A 97 -0.55 -1.40 -14.73
C ASN A 97 -1.91 -2.09 -14.48
N PRO A 98 -2.85 -1.40 -13.79
CA PRO A 98 -4.19 -1.93 -13.57
C PRO A 98 -4.87 -2.20 -14.90
N GLY A 99 -5.52 -3.36 -15.01
CA GLY A 99 -6.12 -3.83 -16.25
C GLY A 99 -7.34 -3.03 -16.71
N VAL A 100 -7.77 -3.31 -17.93
CA VAL A 100 -8.94 -2.66 -18.58
C VAL A 100 -10.28 -3.02 -17.94
N TYR A 101 -10.30 -3.99 -17.04
CA TYR A 101 -11.46 -4.33 -16.21
C TYR A 101 -11.78 -3.25 -15.15
N PHE A 102 -10.89 -2.32 -14.90
CA PHE A 102 -11.19 -1.07 -14.20
C PHE A 102 -11.52 0.03 -15.22
N ASN A 103 -12.45 0.92 -14.87
CA ASN A 103 -12.68 2.11 -15.69
C ASN A 103 -11.48 3.06 -15.65
N ASP A 104 -11.38 3.96 -16.63
CA ASP A 104 -10.20 4.83 -16.80
C ASP A 104 -9.93 5.72 -15.58
N GLU A 105 -10.96 6.26 -14.92
CA GLU A 105 -10.81 7.08 -13.73
C GLU A 105 -10.17 6.28 -12.58
N VAL A 106 -10.67 5.07 -12.34
CA VAL A 106 -10.13 4.18 -11.30
C VAL A 106 -8.69 3.79 -11.63
N ARG A 107 -8.39 3.45 -12.88
CA ARG A 107 -7.03 3.10 -13.32
C ARG A 107 -6.05 4.23 -13.06
N GLN A 108 -6.38 5.45 -13.44
CA GLN A 108 -5.52 6.61 -13.21
C GLN A 108 -5.31 6.88 -11.72
N ASN A 109 -6.36 6.80 -10.92
CA ASN A 109 -6.27 6.97 -9.47
C ASN A 109 -5.38 5.91 -8.82
N LEU A 110 -5.53 4.64 -9.21
CA LEU A 110 -4.67 3.55 -8.71
C LEU A 110 -3.20 3.80 -9.05
N ILE A 111 -2.90 4.11 -10.32
CA ILE A 111 -1.52 4.40 -10.77
C ILE A 111 -0.93 5.58 -9.99
N GLN A 112 -1.68 6.66 -9.83
CA GLN A 112 -1.22 7.85 -9.13
C GLN A 112 -0.93 7.55 -7.65
N ASN A 113 -1.83 6.85 -6.99
CA ASN A 113 -1.68 6.50 -5.57
C ASN A 113 -0.50 5.57 -5.34
N TYR A 114 -0.34 4.50 -6.12
CA TYR A 114 0.81 3.61 -5.98
C TYR A 114 2.13 4.29 -6.31
N ARG A 115 2.16 5.16 -7.32
CA ARG A 115 3.35 5.97 -7.62
C ARG A 115 3.72 6.85 -6.44
N GLY A 116 2.76 7.55 -5.85
CA GLY A 116 2.96 8.39 -4.66
C GLY A 116 3.49 7.57 -3.49
N LEU A 117 2.88 6.44 -3.20
CA LEU A 117 3.27 5.52 -2.15
C LEU A 117 4.72 5.02 -2.31
N PHE A 118 5.08 4.51 -3.47
CA PHE A 118 6.44 4.00 -3.73
C PHE A 118 7.48 5.12 -3.67
N THR A 119 7.16 6.29 -4.21
CA THR A 119 8.06 7.46 -4.15
C THR A 119 8.28 7.93 -2.71
N SER A 120 7.21 8.05 -1.93
CA SER A 120 7.30 8.47 -0.52
C SER A 120 8.12 7.48 0.30
N ARG A 121 7.92 6.18 0.11
CA ARG A 121 8.69 5.14 0.77
C ARG A 121 10.18 5.21 0.39
N ALA A 122 10.49 5.28 -0.89
CA ALA A 122 11.86 5.38 -1.36
C ALA A 122 12.59 6.61 -0.77
N GLN A 123 11.91 7.75 -0.75
CA GLN A 123 12.46 8.98 -0.17
C GLN A 123 12.64 8.87 1.35
N PHE A 124 11.71 8.21 2.05
CA PHE A 124 11.79 7.99 3.50
C PHE A 124 13.07 7.23 3.89
N TYR A 125 13.37 6.13 3.21
CA TYR A 125 14.57 5.35 3.50
C TYR A 125 15.85 6.01 2.97
N ALA A 126 15.81 6.70 1.84
CA ALA A 126 16.94 7.50 1.36
C ALA A 126 17.30 8.64 2.34
N ASN A 127 16.30 9.28 2.94
CA ASN A 127 16.52 10.28 3.99
C ASN A 127 17.11 9.63 5.25
N PHE A 128 16.69 8.42 5.60
CA PHE A 128 17.27 7.70 6.73
C PHE A 128 18.75 7.37 6.52
N ASP A 129 19.14 6.90 5.34
CA ASP A 129 20.53 6.64 4.99
C ASP A 129 21.40 7.92 5.07
N LYS A 130 20.88 9.04 4.55
CA LYS A 130 21.53 10.34 4.70
C LYS A 130 21.64 10.78 6.16
N PHE A 131 20.59 10.54 6.94
CA PHE A 131 20.60 10.83 8.38
C PHE A 131 21.72 10.07 9.09
N LEU A 132 21.90 8.79 8.81
CA LEU A 132 22.98 7.98 9.39
C LEU A 132 24.37 8.56 9.05
N SER A 133 24.56 8.99 7.79
CA SER A 133 25.80 9.66 7.37
C SER A 133 26.00 10.99 8.11
N TYR A 134 25.02 11.88 8.10
CA TYR A 134 25.12 13.21 8.72
C TYR A 134 25.30 13.14 10.25
N ARG A 135 24.75 12.09 10.87
CA ARG A 135 24.95 11.85 12.30
C ARG A 135 26.40 11.50 12.63
N LYS A 136 27.07 10.69 11.80
CA LYS A 136 28.50 10.41 11.93
C LYS A 136 29.36 11.69 11.83
N ASP A 137 28.93 12.60 10.95
CA ASP A 137 29.60 13.88 10.70
C ASP A 137 29.21 15.00 11.69
N ASN A 138 28.39 14.71 12.72
CA ASN A 138 27.85 15.67 13.69
C ASN A 138 27.04 16.83 13.06
N LYS A 139 26.41 16.64 11.91
CA LYS A 139 25.60 17.65 11.20
C LYS A 139 24.21 17.76 11.81
N LYS A 140 24.06 18.40 12.95
CA LYS A 140 22.81 18.45 13.73
C LYS A 140 21.66 19.15 13.01
N ALA A 141 21.90 20.22 12.26
CA ALA A 141 20.85 20.94 11.55
C ALA A 141 20.24 20.08 10.45
N GLU A 142 21.09 19.39 9.68
CA GLU A 142 20.73 18.50 8.60
C GLU A 142 19.97 17.27 9.10
N THR A 143 20.41 16.66 10.21
CA THR A 143 19.70 15.52 10.81
C THR A 143 18.32 15.93 11.32
N THR A 144 18.17 17.10 11.92
CA THR A 144 16.87 17.63 12.36
C THR A 144 15.93 17.88 11.17
N LYS A 145 16.46 18.39 10.05
CA LYS A 145 15.68 18.59 8.82
C LYS A 145 15.17 17.28 8.27
N LEU A 146 16.04 16.28 8.13
CA LEU A 146 15.66 14.95 7.62
C LEU A 146 14.63 14.26 8.51
N LEU A 147 14.71 14.41 9.83
CA LEU A 147 13.70 13.88 10.75
C LEU A 147 12.32 14.50 10.48
N LYS A 148 12.24 15.83 10.33
CA LYS A 148 10.97 16.51 10.00
C LYS A 148 10.39 16.05 8.66
N GLU A 149 11.23 15.92 7.65
CA GLU A 149 10.83 15.42 6.34
C GLU A 149 10.29 13.98 6.43
N ASN A 150 10.95 13.11 7.20
CA ASN A 150 10.51 11.73 7.36
C ASN A 150 9.19 11.61 8.13
N TYR A 151 8.89 12.49 9.07
CA TYR A 151 7.56 12.56 9.66
C TYR A 151 6.48 12.86 8.62
N GLN A 152 6.72 13.82 7.73
CA GLN A 152 5.77 14.15 6.67
C GLN A 152 5.61 12.99 5.67
N LEU A 153 6.70 12.35 5.29
CA LEU A 153 6.67 11.18 4.40
C LEU A 153 5.95 9.98 5.03
N SER A 154 6.10 9.78 6.35
CA SER A 154 5.39 8.69 7.04
C SER A 154 3.87 8.89 7.03
N ILE A 155 3.40 10.13 7.23
CA ILE A 155 1.97 10.47 7.12
C ILE A 155 1.48 10.26 5.68
N ALA A 156 2.23 10.73 4.69
CA ALA A 156 1.88 10.52 3.28
C ALA A 156 1.79 9.03 2.93
N THR A 157 2.74 8.21 3.40
CA THR A 157 2.76 6.76 3.14
C THR A 157 1.52 6.05 3.71
N VAL A 158 0.97 6.52 4.82
CA VAL A 158 -0.24 5.93 5.45
C VAL A 158 -1.53 6.47 4.82
N SER A 159 -1.46 7.61 4.12
CA SER A 159 -2.63 8.30 3.56
C SER A 159 -2.98 7.85 2.13
N TYR A 160 -2.11 7.08 1.46
CA TYR A 160 -2.36 6.46 0.16
C TYR A 160 -3.05 5.11 0.32
#